data_86d91c039dfc7fd17d9a83b14fa33c0d
#
_entry.id   86d91c039dfc7fd17d9a83b14fa33c0d
#
_cell.length_a   1.000
_cell.length_b   1.000
_cell.length_c   1.000
_cell.angle_alpha   90.00
_cell.angle_beta   90.00
_cell.angle_gamma   90.00
#
_symmetry.space_group_name_H-M   'P 1'
#
loop_
_entity.id
_entity.type
_entity.pdbx_description
1 polymer ?
#
loop_
_entity_poly.entity_id
_entity_poly.type
_entity_poly.pdbx_seq_one_letter_code
_entity_poly.pdbx_strand_id
1 'polypeptide(L)'
;MKRLSHPSRGAALLAAMLTVSLVAMLATGAAWQQWRTVEVESTGRQHAQAQWLLLGALDWARVILREDIRSGNPDAPTDHLAEPWAIPLQEARLSTFLSVNSSDDSLAQQVYLSGQISDLQARMNVSNLLQGSQIDLKSLQAFERLFEALNLPNAQLNTLAQGLVAAQQQKDGAPLMPQRPSQLTWLGLTPQTLAALAPYITVLPTRTPINLNTASPVVLYANVASLSLSDAQRLSDQRAQNPWSSLDAFQKAAGKPVHLDGTHSVNSRFFEVIGRLRMPATSLVERSVVQRDQVDVKVLWRESGSLQ
;
A
#
# COMPACT_ATOMS: atom_id res chain seq x y z
N MET A 1 19.65 93.79 8.20
CA MET A 1 19.33 92.93 7.08
C MET A 1 18.56 91.69 7.63
N LYS A 2 17.23 91.68 7.45
CA LYS A 2 16.38 90.50 7.79
C LYS A 2 16.38 89.51 6.63
N ARG A 3 16.94 88.36 6.81
CA ARG A 3 16.79 87.24 5.85
C ARG A 3 15.38 86.72 5.90
N LEU A 4 14.63 86.89 4.84
CA LEU A 4 13.34 86.27 4.63
C LEU A 4 13.53 84.78 4.40
N SER A 5 13.14 83.98 5.32
CA SER A 5 13.10 82.53 5.15
C SER A 5 11.97 82.19 4.19
N HIS A 6 12.31 81.65 3.06
CA HIS A 6 11.32 81.12 2.09
C HIS A 6 10.67 79.83 2.76
N PRO A 7 9.37 79.78 2.77
CA PRO A 7 8.73 78.58 3.33
C PRO A 7 9.00 77.37 2.43
N SER A 8 9.56 76.29 3.02
CA SER A 8 9.92 75.09 2.33
C SER A 8 8.68 74.16 2.11
N ARG A 9 7.64 74.70 1.48
CA ARG A 9 6.37 73.98 1.22
C ARG A 9 6.58 72.73 0.35
N GLY A 10 7.55 72.72 -0.53
CA GLY A 10 7.88 71.58 -1.42
C GLY A 10 8.51 70.41 -0.67
N ALA A 11 9.39 70.68 0.33
CA ALA A 11 10.03 69.64 1.11
C ALA A 11 9.04 68.86 1.99
N ALA A 12 8.07 69.58 2.56
CA ALA A 12 7.01 68.92 3.37
C ALA A 12 6.12 68.00 2.53
N LEU A 13 5.79 68.42 1.29
CA LEU A 13 5.00 67.58 0.38
C LEU A 13 5.76 66.31 -0.04
N LEU A 14 7.04 66.46 -0.39
CA LEU A 14 7.90 65.30 -0.72
C LEU A 14 8.05 64.33 0.47
N ALA A 15 8.26 64.87 1.68
CA ALA A 15 8.33 64.03 2.88
C ALA A 15 7.01 63.30 3.14
N ALA A 16 5.85 63.99 2.99
CA ALA A 16 4.53 63.34 3.13
C ALA A 16 4.31 62.25 2.06
N MET A 17 4.67 62.50 0.78
CA MET A 17 4.57 61.47 -0.25
C MET A 17 5.49 60.29 0.01
N LEU A 18 6.68 60.48 0.53
CA LEU A 18 7.65 59.46 0.85
C LEU A 18 7.15 58.60 2.03
N THR A 19 6.60 59.23 3.08
CA THR A 19 6.01 58.50 4.21
C THR A 19 4.80 57.68 3.79
N VAL A 20 3.89 58.23 2.98
CA VAL A 20 2.72 57.52 2.45
C VAL A 20 3.17 56.32 1.59
N SER A 21 4.15 56.52 0.70
CA SER A 21 4.69 55.45 -0.14
C SER A 21 5.34 54.34 0.72
N LEU A 22 6.09 54.71 1.76
CA LEU A 22 6.70 53.74 2.67
C LEU A 22 5.64 52.92 3.44
N VAL A 23 4.61 53.60 3.99
CA VAL A 23 3.50 52.94 4.68
C VAL A 23 2.76 52.03 3.72
N ALA A 24 2.48 52.43 2.49
CA ALA A 24 1.83 51.61 1.48
C ALA A 24 2.65 50.36 1.14
N MET A 25 3.97 50.49 0.99
CA MET A 25 4.87 49.35 0.76
C MET A 25 4.87 48.36 1.92
N LEU A 26 4.94 48.85 3.17
CA LEU A 26 4.90 48.01 4.36
C LEU A 26 3.56 47.33 4.50
N ALA A 27 2.44 48.04 4.27
CA ALA A 27 1.10 47.46 4.33
C ALA A 27 0.90 46.37 3.27
N THR A 28 1.37 46.61 2.04
CA THR A 28 1.31 45.61 0.95
C THR A 28 2.16 44.38 1.28
N GLY A 29 3.36 44.58 1.81
CA GLY A 29 4.23 43.49 2.24
C GLY A 29 3.60 42.63 3.35
N ALA A 30 3.02 43.29 4.35
CA ALA A 30 2.31 42.61 5.45
C ALA A 30 1.08 41.82 4.95
N ALA A 31 0.28 42.42 4.07
CA ALA A 31 -0.90 41.78 3.48
C ALA A 31 -0.49 40.54 2.65
N TRP A 32 0.59 40.65 1.85
CA TRP A 32 1.10 39.50 1.06
C TRP A 32 1.63 38.36 1.95
N GLN A 33 2.32 38.70 3.02
CA GLN A 33 2.82 37.72 3.99
C GLN A 33 1.65 37.03 4.71
N GLN A 34 0.63 37.79 5.11
CA GLN A 34 -0.58 37.22 5.75
C GLN A 34 -1.33 36.30 4.79
N TRP A 35 -1.52 36.70 3.52
CA TRP A 35 -2.17 35.86 2.51
C TRP A 35 -1.40 34.55 2.31
N ARG A 36 -0.08 34.60 2.18
CA ARG A 36 0.76 33.40 2.07
C ARG A 36 0.65 32.48 3.28
N THR A 37 0.60 33.03 4.48
CA THR A 37 0.44 32.25 5.72
C THR A 37 -0.90 31.53 5.75
N VAL A 38 -1.97 32.19 5.36
CA VAL A 38 -3.32 31.60 5.28
C VAL A 38 -3.36 30.47 4.25
N GLU A 39 -2.72 30.65 3.10
CA GLU A 39 -2.67 29.61 2.04
C GLU A 39 -1.91 28.36 2.50
N VAL A 40 -0.76 28.54 3.14
CA VAL A 40 0.04 27.43 3.69
C VAL A 40 -0.74 26.72 4.81
N GLU A 41 -1.39 27.47 5.70
CA GLU A 41 -2.16 26.90 6.79
C GLU A 41 -3.41 26.14 6.28
N SER A 42 -4.11 26.66 5.27
CA SER A 42 -5.27 26.02 4.67
C SER A 42 -4.89 24.67 4.02
N THR A 43 -3.76 24.64 3.29
CA THR A 43 -3.23 23.42 2.67
C THR A 43 -2.82 22.41 3.74
N GLY A 44 -2.16 22.86 4.82
CA GLY A 44 -1.78 21.98 5.94
C GLY A 44 -2.99 21.37 6.64
N ARG A 45 -4.05 22.14 6.85
CA ARG A 45 -5.31 21.63 7.43
C ARG A 45 -5.98 20.59 6.52
N GLN A 46 -6.06 20.86 5.22
CA GLN A 46 -6.63 19.91 4.25
C GLN A 46 -5.85 18.60 4.21
N HIS A 47 -4.52 18.68 4.24
CA HIS A 47 -3.67 17.49 4.30
C HIS A 47 -3.91 16.67 5.58
N ALA A 48 -3.97 17.32 6.74
CA ALA A 48 -4.27 16.66 8.00
C ALA A 48 -5.67 16.02 8.00
N GLN A 49 -6.68 16.72 7.49
CA GLN A 49 -8.03 16.17 7.33
C GLN A 49 -8.05 14.93 6.45
N ALA A 50 -7.34 14.97 5.31
CA ALA A 50 -7.23 13.84 4.40
C ALA A 50 -6.59 12.63 5.07
N GLN A 51 -5.54 12.82 5.88
CA GLN A 51 -4.91 11.75 6.65
C GLN A 51 -5.86 11.11 7.67
N TRP A 52 -6.66 11.92 8.38
CA TRP A 52 -7.67 11.40 9.32
C TRP A 52 -8.77 10.61 8.62
N LEU A 53 -9.21 11.05 7.45
CA LEU A 53 -10.20 10.33 6.66
C LEU A 53 -9.66 8.99 6.16
N LEU A 54 -8.41 8.95 5.69
CA LEU A 54 -7.77 7.70 5.28
C LEU A 54 -7.54 6.75 6.46
N LEU A 55 -7.24 7.27 7.66
CA LEU A 55 -7.18 6.46 8.87
C LEU A 55 -8.54 5.84 9.20
N GLY A 56 -9.63 6.61 9.10
CA GLY A 56 -10.98 6.09 9.25
C GLY A 56 -11.33 5.02 8.20
N ALA A 57 -10.90 5.19 6.95
CA ALA A 57 -11.06 4.19 5.90
C ALA A 57 -10.28 2.90 6.20
N LEU A 58 -9.07 3.01 6.76
CA LEU A 58 -8.29 1.86 7.20
C LEU A 58 -8.99 1.13 8.36
N ASP A 59 -9.52 1.86 9.34
CA ASP A 59 -10.27 1.24 10.44
C ASP A 59 -11.53 0.54 9.95
N TRP A 60 -12.21 1.10 8.95
CA TRP A 60 -13.33 0.43 8.27
C TRP A 60 -12.89 -0.87 7.59
N ALA A 61 -11.78 -0.87 6.86
CA ALA A 61 -11.22 -2.07 6.25
C ALA A 61 -10.90 -3.16 7.29
N ARG A 62 -10.39 -2.76 8.47
CA ARG A 62 -10.14 -3.67 9.58
C ARG A 62 -11.43 -4.27 10.15
N VAL A 63 -12.52 -3.50 10.17
CA VAL A 63 -13.85 -4.01 10.57
C VAL A 63 -14.34 -5.06 9.57
N ILE A 64 -14.21 -4.80 8.25
CA ILE A 64 -14.59 -5.76 7.21
C ILE A 64 -13.82 -7.07 7.37
N LEU A 65 -12.50 -7.02 7.53
CA LEU A 65 -11.65 -8.21 7.71
C LEU A 65 -11.95 -8.96 9.02
N ARG A 66 -12.41 -8.28 10.05
CA ARG A 66 -12.84 -8.87 11.32
C ARG A 66 -14.19 -9.56 11.18
N GLU A 67 -15.14 -8.92 10.52
CA GLU A 67 -16.48 -9.45 10.32
C GLU A 67 -16.47 -10.66 9.40
N ASP A 68 -15.58 -10.68 8.44
CA ASP A 68 -15.34 -11.81 7.53
C ASP A 68 -15.06 -13.11 8.32
N ILE A 69 -14.14 -13.09 9.27
CA ILE A 69 -13.88 -14.25 10.14
C ILE A 69 -15.08 -14.61 11.02
N ARG A 70 -15.82 -13.62 11.52
CA ARG A 70 -16.97 -13.87 12.39
C ARG A 70 -18.14 -14.49 11.67
N SER A 71 -18.34 -14.11 10.41
CA SER A 71 -19.44 -14.62 9.58
C SER A 71 -19.10 -15.94 8.89
N GLY A 72 -17.80 -16.26 8.77
CA GLY A 72 -17.30 -17.53 8.21
C GLY A 72 -17.35 -18.70 9.18
N ASN A 73 -16.74 -19.81 8.80
CA ASN A 73 -16.56 -20.96 9.68
C ASN A 73 -15.28 -20.79 10.53
N PRO A 74 -15.37 -20.56 11.85
CA PRO A 74 -14.19 -20.34 12.68
C PRO A 74 -13.22 -21.52 12.72
N ASP A 75 -13.75 -22.75 12.57
CA ASP A 75 -12.96 -24.00 12.63
C ASP A 75 -12.24 -24.30 11.30
N ALA A 76 -12.72 -23.73 10.20
CA ALA A 76 -12.15 -23.90 8.87
C ALA A 76 -12.23 -22.58 8.08
N PRO A 77 -11.48 -21.56 8.50
CA PRO A 77 -11.52 -20.26 7.83
C PRO A 77 -10.96 -20.38 6.42
N THR A 78 -11.64 -19.73 5.48
CA THR A 78 -11.21 -19.63 4.09
C THR A 78 -11.22 -18.17 3.67
N ASP A 79 -10.29 -17.77 2.81
CA ASP A 79 -10.26 -16.45 2.20
C ASP A 79 -10.22 -16.59 0.69
N HIS A 80 -11.15 -15.95 -0.01
CA HIS A 80 -11.26 -16.03 -1.47
C HIS A 80 -11.78 -14.72 -2.11
N LEU A 81 -11.61 -14.60 -3.42
CA LEU A 81 -11.87 -13.35 -4.15
C LEU A 81 -13.37 -13.00 -4.32
N ALA A 82 -14.29 -13.87 -3.91
CA ALA A 82 -15.72 -13.60 -3.92
C ALA A 82 -16.24 -13.02 -2.59
N GLU A 83 -15.37 -12.86 -1.58
CA GLU A 83 -15.73 -12.30 -0.27
C GLU A 83 -15.84 -10.76 -0.32
N PRO A 84 -16.62 -10.16 0.59
CA PRO A 84 -16.86 -8.73 0.63
C PRO A 84 -15.57 -7.88 0.70
N TRP A 85 -14.54 -8.36 1.41
CA TRP A 85 -13.27 -7.64 1.52
C TRP A 85 -12.52 -7.55 0.17
N ALA A 86 -12.70 -8.52 -0.73
CA ALA A 86 -12.01 -8.56 -2.02
C ALA A 86 -12.66 -7.64 -3.06
N ILE A 87 -13.87 -7.13 -2.80
CA ILE A 87 -14.59 -6.23 -3.72
C ILE A 87 -14.02 -4.82 -3.57
N PRO A 88 -13.40 -4.24 -4.63
CA PRO A 88 -12.88 -2.89 -4.56
C PRO A 88 -13.99 -1.87 -4.31
N LEU A 89 -13.75 -0.95 -3.39
CA LEU A 89 -14.59 0.21 -3.18
C LEU A 89 -14.39 1.18 -4.34
N GLN A 90 -15.42 1.29 -5.21
CA GLN A 90 -15.42 2.25 -6.29
C GLN A 90 -15.44 3.69 -5.75
N GLU A 91 -14.88 4.64 -6.52
CA GLU A 91 -14.85 6.04 -6.11
C GLU A 91 -16.27 6.56 -5.88
N ALA A 92 -16.54 6.94 -4.62
CA ALA A 92 -17.82 7.49 -4.22
C ALA A 92 -17.63 8.69 -3.28
N ARG A 93 -18.63 9.57 -3.24
CA ARG A 93 -18.60 10.73 -2.33
C ARG A 93 -18.57 10.27 -0.87
N LEU A 94 -17.78 10.93 -0.06
CA LEU A 94 -17.68 10.61 1.37
C LEU A 94 -19.02 10.76 2.09
N SER A 95 -19.86 11.73 1.69
CA SER A 95 -21.20 11.92 2.24
C SER A 95 -22.10 10.69 2.09
N THR A 96 -21.89 9.87 1.05
CA THR A 96 -22.64 8.61 0.83
C THR A 96 -22.32 7.57 1.90
N PHE A 97 -21.10 7.56 2.42
CA PHE A 97 -20.66 6.60 3.48
C PHE A 97 -21.08 7.05 4.88
N LEU A 98 -21.03 8.36 5.12
CA LEU A 98 -21.28 8.89 6.48
C LEU A 98 -22.77 8.97 6.83
N SER A 99 -23.69 8.71 5.90
CA SER A 99 -25.15 8.83 6.08
C SER A 99 -25.55 10.18 6.69
N VAL A 100 -24.73 11.21 6.49
CA VAL A 100 -24.93 12.54 7.06
C VAL A 100 -25.93 13.28 6.18
N ASN A 101 -27.19 13.31 6.63
CA ASN A 101 -28.24 14.16 6.06
C ASN A 101 -28.04 15.66 6.39
N SER A 102 -26.81 16.10 6.58
CA SER A 102 -26.52 17.50 6.85
C SER A 102 -26.31 18.22 5.53
N SER A 103 -27.29 19.05 5.19
CA SER A 103 -27.29 20.01 4.09
C SER A 103 -26.14 21.05 4.20
N ASP A 104 -25.39 21.06 5.28
CA ASP A 104 -24.35 22.05 5.59
C ASP A 104 -22.90 21.57 5.41
N ASP A 105 -22.65 20.30 5.11
CA ASP A 105 -21.27 19.81 5.01
C ASP A 105 -20.79 19.82 3.54
N SER A 106 -20.52 21.03 3.06
CA SER A 106 -20.01 21.28 1.71
C SER A 106 -18.70 20.55 1.42
N LEU A 107 -17.90 20.23 2.44
CA LEU A 107 -16.65 19.48 2.32
C LEU A 107 -16.92 18.00 2.03
N ALA A 108 -17.83 17.34 2.75
CA ALA A 108 -18.15 15.93 2.52
C ALA A 108 -18.71 15.65 1.12
N GLN A 109 -19.31 16.66 0.49
CA GLN A 109 -19.81 16.58 -0.89
C GLN A 109 -18.70 16.68 -1.96
N GLN A 110 -17.54 17.22 -1.62
CA GLN A 110 -16.40 17.43 -2.54
C GLN A 110 -15.26 16.43 -2.32
N VAL A 111 -15.40 15.56 -1.31
CA VAL A 111 -14.41 14.52 -1.01
C VAL A 111 -14.87 13.19 -1.58
N TYR A 112 -13.98 12.54 -2.31
CA TYR A 112 -14.20 11.22 -2.90
C TYR A 112 -13.24 10.21 -2.28
N LEU A 113 -13.78 9.06 -1.88
CA LEU A 113 -13.03 7.93 -1.31
C LEU A 113 -13.16 6.73 -2.23
N SER A 114 -12.05 6.06 -2.46
CA SER A 114 -11.98 4.73 -3.08
C SER A 114 -10.94 3.89 -2.36
N GLY A 115 -10.99 2.59 -2.55
CA GLY A 115 -10.01 1.71 -1.91
C GLY A 115 -10.14 0.27 -2.31
N GLN A 116 -9.17 -0.52 -1.89
CA GLN A 116 -9.18 -1.97 -2.07
C GLN A 116 -8.42 -2.66 -0.95
N ILE A 117 -8.84 -3.86 -0.65
CA ILE A 117 -8.12 -4.80 0.19
C ILE A 117 -7.60 -5.91 -0.72
N SER A 118 -6.35 -6.30 -0.56
CA SER A 118 -5.71 -7.36 -1.35
C SER A 118 -5.03 -8.34 -0.42
N ASP A 119 -5.16 -9.62 -0.71
CA ASP A 119 -4.45 -10.67 0.01
C ASP A 119 -2.97 -10.67 -0.35
N LEU A 120 -2.09 -10.47 0.63
CA LEU A 120 -0.65 -10.53 0.43
C LEU A 120 -0.11 -11.97 0.35
N GLN A 121 -0.87 -12.95 0.85
CA GLN A 121 -0.53 -14.36 0.70
C GLN A 121 -0.97 -14.94 -0.66
N ALA A 122 -1.61 -14.13 -1.52
CA ALA A 122 -1.75 -14.40 -2.94
C ALA A 122 -0.42 -14.29 -3.70
N ARG A 123 0.62 -13.70 -3.07
CA ARG A 123 1.95 -13.45 -3.61
C ARG A 123 3.01 -14.24 -2.87
N MET A 124 4.09 -14.59 -3.57
CA MET A 124 5.21 -15.31 -2.96
C MET A 124 5.96 -14.41 -1.97
N ASN A 125 6.05 -14.84 -0.74
CA ASN A 125 6.75 -14.10 0.30
C ASN A 125 8.26 -14.33 0.19
N VAL A 126 9.01 -13.27 -0.08
CA VAL A 126 10.48 -13.32 -0.19
C VAL A 126 11.15 -13.81 1.10
N SER A 127 10.53 -13.54 2.27
CA SER A 127 11.02 -14.04 3.55
C SER A 127 11.01 -15.58 3.64
N ASN A 128 10.22 -16.26 2.80
CA ASN A 128 10.23 -17.73 2.73
C ASN A 128 11.53 -18.30 2.15
N LEU A 129 12.32 -17.51 1.43
CA LEU A 129 13.65 -17.94 0.95
C LEU A 129 14.62 -18.28 2.08
N LEU A 130 14.31 -17.86 3.32
CA LEU A 130 15.12 -18.16 4.48
C LEU A 130 14.41 -19.13 5.43
N GLN A 131 15.17 -20.09 5.95
CA GLN A 131 14.83 -20.90 7.10
C GLN A 131 15.93 -20.74 8.15
N GLY A 132 15.64 -19.91 9.17
CA GLY A 132 16.67 -19.43 10.07
C GLY A 132 17.72 -18.59 9.33
N SER A 133 18.96 -18.99 9.36
CA SER A 133 20.08 -18.32 8.67
C SER A 133 20.50 -19.00 7.36
N GLN A 134 19.71 -19.93 6.86
CA GLN A 134 20.02 -20.71 5.66
C GLN A 134 18.93 -20.52 4.59
N ILE A 135 19.32 -20.79 3.34
CA ILE A 135 18.38 -20.78 2.22
C ILE A 135 17.45 -22.00 2.32
N ASP A 136 16.15 -21.78 2.23
CA ASP A 136 15.14 -22.83 2.08
C ASP A 136 15.10 -23.28 0.63
N LEU A 137 15.57 -24.50 0.36
CA LEU A 137 15.68 -25.05 -0.99
C LEU A 137 14.32 -25.20 -1.68
N LYS A 138 13.26 -25.54 -0.93
CA LYS A 138 11.91 -25.65 -1.52
C LYS A 138 11.39 -24.30 -2.00
N SER A 139 11.52 -23.29 -1.17
CA SER A 139 11.14 -21.93 -1.55
C SER A 139 12.01 -21.40 -2.70
N LEU A 140 13.32 -21.70 -2.70
CA LEU A 140 14.19 -21.33 -3.81
C LEU A 140 13.72 -21.94 -5.14
N GLN A 141 13.40 -23.24 -5.16
CA GLN A 141 12.86 -23.91 -6.35
C GLN A 141 11.54 -23.30 -6.82
N ALA A 142 10.66 -22.92 -5.90
CA ALA A 142 9.43 -22.22 -6.25
C ALA A 142 9.71 -20.84 -6.89
N PHE A 143 10.66 -20.10 -6.34
CA PHE A 143 11.10 -18.82 -6.93
C PHE A 143 11.80 -19.01 -8.27
N GLU A 144 12.60 -20.07 -8.47
CA GLU A 144 13.21 -20.41 -9.78
C GLU A 144 12.13 -20.62 -10.84
N ARG A 145 11.07 -21.33 -10.53
CA ARG A 145 9.92 -21.51 -11.43
C ARG A 145 9.20 -20.19 -11.73
N LEU A 146 9.09 -19.28 -10.74
CA LEU A 146 8.55 -17.93 -10.99
C LEU A 146 9.44 -17.14 -11.94
N PHE A 147 10.76 -17.17 -11.73
CA PHE A 147 11.73 -16.47 -12.59
C PHE A 147 11.70 -17.03 -14.01
N GLU A 148 11.62 -18.36 -14.16
CA GLU A 148 11.48 -19.02 -15.46
C GLU A 148 10.17 -18.60 -16.17
N ALA A 149 9.04 -18.62 -15.48
CA ALA A 149 7.74 -18.22 -16.04
C ALA A 149 7.72 -16.76 -16.50
N LEU A 150 8.52 -15.90 -15.88
CA LEU A 150 8.65 -14.49 -16.22
C LEU A 150 9.85 -14.16 -17.12
N ASN A 151 10.59 -15.18 -17.57
CA ASN A 151 11.84 -15.04 -18.35
C ASN A 151 12.87 -14.12 -17.66
N LEU A 152 13.05 -14.25 -16.35
CA LEU A 152 13.98 -13.46 -15.56
C LEU A 152 15.29 -14.23 -15.31
N PRO A 153 16.43 -13.51 -15.15
CA PRO A 153 17.74 -14.16 -14.95
C PRO A 153 17.85 -14.81 -13.56
N ASN A 154 18.02 -16.13 -13.47
CA ASN A 154 18.22 -16.86 -12.21
C ASN A 154 19.44 -16.38 -11.40
N ALA A 155 20.44 -15.78 -12.07
CA ALA A 155 21.59 -15.19 -11.36
C ALA A 155 21.16 -14.10 -10.36
N GLN A 156 20.12 -13.31 -10.67
CA GLN A 156 19.59 -12.29 -9.74
C GLN A 156 18.86 -12.93 -8.56
N LEU A 157 18.17 -14.06 -8.75
CA LEU A 157 17.55 -14.80 -7.65
C LEU A 157 18.62 -15.32 -6.67
N ASN A 158 19.70 -15.89 -7.19
CA ASN A 158 20.81 -16.37 -6.36
C ASN A 158 21.48 -15.23 -5.59
N THR A 159 21.68 -14.08 -6.23
CA THR A 159 22.21 -12.87 -5.56
C THR A 159 21.27 -12.38 -4.46
N LEU A 160 19.97 -12.34 -4.73
CA LEU A 160 18.94 -11.99 -3.73
C LEU A 160 18.97 -12.95 -2.53
N ALA A 161 18.99 -14.27 -2.79
CA ALA A 161 18.98 -15.27 -1.73
C ALA A 161 20.23 -15.17 -0.84
N GLN A 162 21.42 -14.98 -1.44
CA GLN A 162 22.65 -14.76 -0.71
C GLN A 162 22.63 -13.45 0.07
N GLY A 163 22.11 -12.39 -0.52
CA GLY A 163 21.92 -11.09 0.13
C GLY A 163 21.02 -11.16 1.36
N LEU A 164 19.93 -11.95 1.29
CA LEU A 164 19.05 -12.21 2.43
C LEU A 164 19.77 -12.96 3.56
N VAL A 165 20.57 -13.96 3.23
CA VAL A 165 21.39 -14.69 4.22
C VAL A 165 22.38 -13.74 4.90
N ALA A 166 23.06 -12.90 4.12
CA ALA A 166 24.00 -11.90 4.66
C ALA A 166 23.28 -10.90 5.57
N ALA A 167 22.11 -10.39 5.15
CA ALA A 167 21.29 -9.49 5.96
C ALA A 167 20.83 -10.13 7.28
N GLN A 168 20.47 -11.43 7.26
CA GLN A 168 20.06 -12.17 8.45
C GLN A 168 21.19 -12.37 9.43
N GLN A 169 22.43 -12.51 8.95
CA GLN A 169 23.61 -12.71 9.80
C GLN A 169 24.07 -11.43 10.51
N GLN A 170 23.61 -10.25 10.09
CA GLN A 170 23.89 -8.93 10.70
C GLN A 170 25.39 -8.66 10.94
N LYS A 171 26.27 -9.17 10.07
CA LYS A 171 27.71 -8.91 10.15
C LYS A 171 28.00 -7.48 9.71
N ASP A 172 29.17 -6.97 10.13
CA ASP A 172 29.65 -5.66 9.69
C ASP A 172 29.66 -5.55 8.16
N GLY A 173 29.03 -4.51 7.62
CA GLY A 173 28.88 -4.29 6.18
C GLY A 173 27.79 -5.12 5.50
N ALA A 174 27.03 -5.95 6.23
CA ALA A 174 25.89 -6.65 5.65
C ALA A 174 24.73 -5.69 5.26
N PRO A 175 23.98 -5.99 4.20
CA PRO A 175 22.81 -5.22 3.85
C PRO A 175 21.75 -5.31 4.95
N LEU A 176 20.84 -4.31 5.00
CA LEU A 176 19.69 -4.39 5.91
C LEU A 176 18.67 -5.42 5.39
N MET A 177 17.96 -6.07 6.33
CA MET A 177 16.86 -6.96 5.98
C MET A 177 15.73 -6.15 5.35
N PRO A 178 15.28 -6.49 4.12
CA PRO A 178 14.22 -5.77 3.44
C PRO A 178 12.88 -5.95 4.17
N GLN A 179 12.13 -4.87 4.27
CA GLN A 179 10.77 -4.85 4.83
C GLN A 179 9.72 -4.61 3.74
N ARG A 180 10.15 -4.23 2.53
CA ARG A 180 9.28 -3.89 1.40
C ARG A 180 9.90 -4.42 0.10
N PRO A 181 9.08 -4.76 -0.91
CA PRO A 181 9.59 -5.19 -2.20
C PRO A 181 10.55 -4.20 -2.87
N SER A 182 10.32 -2.88 -2.73
CA SER A 182 11.20 -1.85 -3.30
C SER A 182 12.64 -1.92 -2.79
N GLN A 183 12.87 -2.44 -1.60
CA GLN A 183 14.18 -2.56 -0.97
C GLN A 183 14.98 -3.77 -1.48
N LEU A 184 14.38 -4.66 -2.26
CA LEU A 184 15.08 -5.82 -2.84
C LEU A 184 16.15 -5.41 -3.85
N THR A 185 16.13 -4.17 -4.34
CA THR A 185 17.23 -3.61 -5.13
C THR A 185 18.54 -3.53 -4.35
N TRP A 186 18.49 -3.39 -3.02
CA TRP A 186 19.69 -3.41 -2.16
C TRP A 186 20.36 -4.78 -2.12
N LEU A 187 19.60 -5.82 -2.46
CA LEU A 187 20.05 -7.22 -2.50
C LEU A 187 20.35 -7.72 -3.91
N GLY A 188 20.51 -6.80 -4.88
CA GLY A 188 20.98 -7.12 -6.22
C GLY A 188 19.92 -7.33 -7.28
N LEU A 189 18.64 -7.10 -6.99
CA LEU A 189 17.62 -7.06 -8.04
C LEU A 189 17.71 -5.76 -8.84
N THR A 190 17.67 -5.87 -10.18
CA THR A 190 17.52 -4.68 -11.03
C THR A 190 16.11 -4.10 -10.93
N PRO A 191 15.93 -2.78 -11.16
CA PRO A 191 14.60 -2.17 -11.16
C PRO A 191 13.62 -2.83 -12.15
N GLN A 192 14.13 -3.29 -13.31
CA GLN A 192 13.32 -3.98 -14.31
C GLN A 192 12.82 -5.34 -13.79
N THR A 193 13.73 -6.15 -13.21
CA THR A 193 13.36 -7.43 -12.61
C THR A 193 12.38 -7.24 -11.46
N LEU A 194 12.61 -6.22 -10.61
CA LEU A 194 11.69 -5.90 -9.51
C LEU A 194 10.32 -5.50 -10.03
N ALA A 195 10.22 -4.67 -11.07
CA ALA A 195 8.96 -4.27 -11.67
C ALA A 195 8.18 -5.48 -12.22
N ALA A 196 8.88 -6.43 -12.87
CA ALA A 196 8.27 -7.66 -13.37
C ALA A 196 7.80 -8.59 -12.24
N LEU A 197 8.52 -8.63 -11.12
CA LEU A 197 8.18 -9.46 -9.95
C LEU A 197 7.10 -8.82 -9.06
N ALA A 198 6.95 -7.50 -9.07
CA ALA A 198 6.09 -6.76 -8.13
C ALA A 198 4.65 -7.30 -7.98
N PRO A 199 3.97 -7.77 -9.06
CA PRO A 199 2.63 -8.36 -8.93
C PRO A 199 2.61 -9.71 -8.21
N TYR A 200 3.74 -10.42 -8.14
CA TYR A 200 3.83 -11.82 -7.74
C TYR A 200 4.54 -12.05 -6.41
N ILE A 201 5.20 -11.03 -5.87
CA ILE A 201 5.97 -11.14 -4.63
C ILE A 201 5.50 -10.17 -3.56
N THR A 202 5.80 -10.52 -2.33
CA THR A 202 5.62 -9.67 -1.15
C THR A 202 6.80 -9.86 -0.19
N VAL A 203 6.96 -8.95 0.76
CA VAL A 203 7.90 -9.09 1.89
C VAL A 203 7.09 -8.98 3.17
N LEU A 204 6.99 -10.08 3.91
CA LEU A 204 6.25 -10.16 5.17
C LEU A 204 7.20 -10.46 6.32
N PRO A 205 6.86 -10.07 7.56
CA PRO A 205 7.76 -10.21 8.71
C PRO A 205 8.04 -11.66 9.12
N THR A 206 7.18 -12.57 8.71
CA THR A 206 7.28 -14.00 9.02
C THR A 206 7.09 -14.83 7.76
N ARG A 207 7.52 -16.08 7.78
CA ARG A 207 7.19 -17.05 6.73
C ARG A 207 5.68 -17.26 6.67
N THR A 208 5.13 -17.34 5.47
CA THR A 208 3.69 -17.48 5.23
C THR A 208 3.41 -18.51 4.16
N PRO A 209 2.35 -19.31 4.27
CA PRO A 209 1.88 -20.14 3.17
C PRO A 209 1.27 -19.26 2.06
N ILE A 210 1.21 -19.81 0.85
CA ILE A 210 0.46 -19.23 -0.26
C ILE A 210 -1.02 -19.59 -0.11
N ASN A 211 -1.91 -18.61 -0.25
CA ASN A 211 -3.33 -18.86 -0.35
C ASN A 211 -3.70 -19.28 -1.77
N LEU A 212 -4.11 -20.54 -1.93
CA LEU A 212 -4.45 -21.11 -3.23
C LEU A 212 -5.72 -20.48 -3.82
N ASN A 213 -6.63 -19.96 -2.99
CA ASN A 213 -7.87 -19.30 -3.41
C ASN A 213 -7.67 -17.91 -4.00
N THR A 214 -6.54 -17.26 -3.73
CA THR A 214 -6.30 -15.87 -4.15
C THR A 214 -5.07 -15.72 -5.07
N ALA A 215 -4.14 -16.69 -5.04
CA ALA A 215 -2.90 -16.67 -5.81
C ALA A 215 -3.15 -16.63 -7.32
N SER A 216 -2.39 -15.83 -8.08
CA SER A 216 -2.48 -15.81 -9.53
C SER A 216 -2.07 -17.15 -10.17
N PRO A 217 -2.46 -17.45 -11.42
CA PRO A 217 -2.05 -18.68 -12.10
C PRO A 217 -0.55 -18.89 -12.12
N VAL A 218 0.23 -17.81 -12.31
CA VAL A 218 1.71 -17.87 -12.31
C VAL A 218 2.22 -18.24 -10.93
N VAL A 219 1.64 -17.72 -9.85
CA VAL A 219 2.01 -18.04 -8.47
C VAL A 219 1.62 -19.47 -8.11
N LEU A 220 0.45 -19.96 -8.56
CA LEU A 220 0.04 -21.36 -8.40
C LEU A 220 1.02 -22.30 -9.11
N TYR A 221 1.35 -22.01 -10.37
CA TYR A 221 2.36 -22.74 -11.13
C TYR A 221 3.71 -22.78 -10.41
N ALA A 222 4.17 -21.66 -9.91
CA ALA A 222 5.47 -21.56 -9.24
C ALA A 222 5.51 -22.37 -7.93
N ASN A 223 4.46 -22.36 -7.14
CA ASN A 223 4.44 -22.99 -5.82
C ASN A 223 4.05 -24.47 -5.82
N VAL A 224 3.21 -24.92 -6.77
CA VAL A 224 2.78 -26.31 -6.85
C VAL A 224 3.53 -27.01 -7.97
N ALA A 225 4.61 -27.72 -7.63
CA ALA A 225 5.61 -28.23 -8.57
C ALA A 225 5.04 -29.14 -9.67
N SER A 226 3.96 -29.87 -9.41
CA SER A 226 3.33 -30.79 -10.38
C SER A 226 2.38 -30.11 -11.35
N LEU A 227 2.06 -28.79 -11.17
CA LEU A 227 1.17 -28.07 -12.07
C LEU A 227 1.96 -27.55 -13.28
N SER A 228 1.31 -27.63 -14.46
CA SER A 228 1.67 -26.80 -15.62
C SER A 228 0.99 -25.44 -15.53
N LEU A 229 1.41 -24.48 -16.33
CA LEU A 229 0.75 -23.16 -16.36
C LEU A 229 -0.71 -23.27 -16.82
N SER A 230 -1.04 -24.18 -17.73
CA SER A 230 -2.40 -24.45 -18.15
C SER A 230 -3.27 -25.07 -17.05
N ASP A 231 -2.71 -25.97 -16.23
CA ASP A 231 -3.41 -26.47 -15.04
C ASP A 231 -3.69 -25.36 -14.03
N ALA A 232 -2.69 -24.51 -13.78
CA ALA A 232 -2.83 -23.38 -12.85
C ALA A 232 -3.91 -22.39 -13.35
N GLN A 233 -3.97 -22.12 -14.65
CA GLN A 233 -5.03 -21.29 -15.24
C GLN A 233 -6.39 -21.93 -15.06
N ARG A 234 -6.56 -23.20 -15.43
CA ARG A 234 -7.83 -23.95 -15.27
C ARG A 234 -8.29 -23.94 -13.81
N LEU A 235 -7.40 -24.18 -12.86
CA LEU A 235 -7.71 -24.14 -11.42
C LEU A 235 -8.13 -22.73 -10.98
N SER A 236 -7.43 -21.71 -11.45
CA SER A 236 -7.80 -20.33 -11.17
C SER A 236 -9.21 -19.96 -11.66
N ASP A 237 -9.58 -20.42 -12.84
CA ASP A 237 -10.91 -20.18 -13.41
C ASP A 237 -12.00 -20.98 -12.65
N GLN A 238 -11.70 -22.20 -12.25
CA GLN A 238 -12.61 -23.05 -11.48
C GLN A 238 -12.90 -22.46 -10.08
N ARG A 239 -11.90 -21.96 -9.36
CA ARG A 239 -12.09 -21.36 -8.02
C ARG A 239 -12.90 -20.07 -8.04
N ALA A 240 -12.92 -19.35 -9.18
CA ALA A 240 -13.73 -18.14 -9.31
C ALA A 240 -15.23 -18.42 -9.13
N GLN A 241 -15.67 -19.65 -9.48
CA GLN A 241 -17.03 -20.11 -9.28
C GLN A 241 -17.22 -20.88 -7.97
N ASN A 242 -16.24 -21.69 -7.61
CA ASN A 242 -16.28 -22.57 -6.42
C ASN A 242 -14.93 -22.50 -5.67
N PRO A 243 -14.78 -21.58 -4.72
CA PRO A 243 -13.59 -21.51 -3.88
C PRO A 243 -13.35 -22.81 -3.09
N TRP A 244 -12.10 -23.16 -2.88
CA TRP A 244 -11.77 -24.39 -2.13
C TRP A 244 -11.90 -24.16 -0.63
N SER A 245 -12.67 -25.05 0.01
CA SER A 245 -12.85 -25.02 1.46
C SER A 245 -11.68 -25.65 2.24
N SER A 246 -10.78 -26.37 1.56
CA SER A 246 -9.62 -27.03 2.16
C SER A 246 -8.55 -27.36 1.12
N LEU A 247 -7.35 -27.72 1.59
CA LEU A 247 -6.29 -28.25 0.72
C LEU A 247 -6.69 -29.54 0.01
N ASP A 248 -7.49 -30.39 0.67
CA ASP A 248 -8.01 -31.62 0.07
C ASP A 248 -8.97 -31.30 -1.10
N ALA A 249 -9.79 -30.26 -0.98
CA ALA A 249 -10.67 -29.82 -2.05
C ALA A 249 -9.85 -29.34 -3.26
N PHE A 250 -8.77 -28.59 -3.04
CA PHE A 250 -7.83 -28.21 -4.09
C PHE A 250 -7.18 -29.44 -4.74
N GLN A 251 -6.70 -30.41 -3.94
CA GLN A 251 -6.06 -31.62 -4.44
C GLN A 251 -7.00 -32.44 -5.35
N LYS A 252 -8.26 -32.56 -4.96
CA LYS A 252 -9.30 -33.19 -5.79
C LYS A 252 -9.53 -32.42 -7.09
N ALA A 253 -9.60 -31.10 -7.04
CA ALA A 253 -9.80 -30.23 -8.20
C ALA A 253 -8.60 -30.27 -9.18
N ALA A 254 -7.39 -30.49 -8.66
CA ALA A 254 -6.20 -30.64 -9.48
C ALA A 254 -6.26 -31.85 -10.43
N GLY A 255 -7.00 -32.89 -10.05
CA GLY A 255 -7.22 -34.09 -10.87
C GLY A 255 -5.97 -34.96 -11.07
N LYS A 256 -4.91 -34.68 -10.34
CA LYS A 256 -3.63 -35.39 -10.34
C LYS A 256 -2.94 -35.27 -8.98
N PRO A 257 -2.02 -36.18 -8.64
CA PRO A 257 -1.29 -36.05 -7.39
C PRO A 257 -0.52 -34.72 -7.33
N VAL A 258 -0.82 -33.91 -6.32
CA VAL A 258 -0.11 -32.69 -5.98
C VAL A 258 0.43 -32.82 -4.56
N HIS A 259 1.67 -32.39 -4.36
CA HIS A 259 2.26 -32.36 -3.02
C HIS A 259 1.97 -31.00 -2.39
N LEU A 260 1.11 -31.00 -1.39
CA LEU A 260 0.78 -29.83 -0.57
C LEU A 260 1.35 -30.03 0.83
N ASP A 261 1.97 -28.99 1.36
CA ASP A 261 2.57 -29.00 2.69
C ASP A 261 2.25 -27.68 3.43
N GLY A 262 2.92 -27.41 4.54
CA GLY A 262 2.74 -26.18 5.32
C GLY A 262 3.06 -24.87 4.59
N THR A 263 3.49 -24.92 3.31
CA THR A 263 3.68 -23.75 2.45
C THR A 263 2.43 -23.36 1.65
N HIS A 264 1.34 -24.11 1.79
CA HIS A 264 0.07 -23.89 1.10
C HIS A 264 -1.07 -23.73 2.11
N SER A 265 -2.04 -22.88 1.77
CA SER A 265 -3.22 -22.59 2.59
C SER A 265 -4.42 -22.27 1.70
N VAL A 266 -5.61 -22.22 2.29
CA VAL A 266 -6.84 -21.67 1.71
C VAL A 266 -7.31 -20.42 2.47
N ASN A 267 -6.50 -19.95 3.43
CA ASN A 267 -6.76 -18.75 4.20
C ASN A 267 -5.52 -17.86 4.29
N SER A 268 -5.73 -16.62 4.75
CA SER A 268 -4.70 -15.59 4.81
C SER A 268 -4.74 -14.81 6.12
N ARG A 269 -3.57 -14.33 6.52
CA ARG A 269 -3.39 -13.50 7.71
C ARG A 269 -2.90 -12.09 7.37
N PHE A 270 -2.36 -11.86 6.16
CA PHE A 270 -1.75 -10.60 5.79
C PHE A 270 -2.46 -9.99 4.60
N PHE A 271 -2.92 -8.76 4.76
CA PHE A 271 -3.63 -8.03 3.73
C PHE A 271 -3.01 -6.65 3.52
N GLU A 272 -3.07 -6.19 2.28
CA GLU A 272 -2.75 -4.82 1.89
C GLU A 272 -4.04 -4.03 1.76
N VAL A 273 -4.13 -2.90 2.42
CA VAL A 273 -5.25 -1.95 2.31
C VAL A 273 -4.73 -0.71 1.61
N ILE A 274 -5.34 -0.36 0.49
CA ILE A 274 -5.04 0.86 -0.25
C ILE A 274 -6.28 1.75 -0.18
N GLY A 275 -6.14 2.90 0.46
CA GLY A 275 -7.14 3.97 0.45
C GLY A 275 -6.68 5.11 -0.47
N ARG A 276 -7.60 5.65 -1.26
CA ARG A 276 -7.36 6.82 -2.12
C ARG A 276 -8.41 7.85 -1.79
N LEU A 277 -7.96 9.05 -1.45
CA LEU A 277 -8.80 10.19 -1.16
C LEU A 277 -8.52 11.29 -2.16
N ARG A 278 -9.58 11.79 -2.80
CA ARG A 278 -9.50 12.94 -3.70
C ARG A 278 -10.34 14.09 -3.15
N MET A 279 -9.68 15.22 -2.97
CA MET A 279 -10.25 16.51 -2.55
C MET A 279 -9.99 17.57 -3.62
N PRO A 280 -10.66 18.72 -3.63
CA PRO A 280 -10.48 19.73 -4.65
C PRO A 280 -9.05 20.22 -4.85
N ALA A 281 -8.27 20.31 -3.79
CA ALA A 281 -6.89 20.83 -3.83
C ALA A 281 -5.82 19.76 -3.57
N THR A 282 -6.18 18.52 -3.21
CA THR A 282 -5.19 17.49 -2.88
C THR A 282 -5.74 16.08 -3.14
N SER A 283 -4.83 15.18 -3.50
CA SER A 283 -5.13 13.76 -3.62
C SER A 283 -4.09 12.98 -2.85
N LEU A 284 -4.54 12.08 -1.99
CA LEU A 284 -3.69 11.26 -1.15
C LEU A 284 -3.99 9.78 -1.37
N VAL A 285 -2.92 8.98 -1.35
CA VAL A 285 -3.00 7.53 -1.31
C VAL A 285 -2.34 7.06 -0.03
N GLU A 286 -2.99 6.20 0.70
CA GLU A 286 -2.39 5.48 1.81
C GLU A 286 -2.39 3.99 1.52
N ARG A 287 -1.21 3.39 1.66
CA ARG A 287 -1.00 1.95 1.60
C ARG A 287 -0.68 1.46 3.00
N SER A 288 -1.41 0.47 3.48
CA SER A 288 -1.22 -0.12 4.79
C SER A 288 -1.12 -1.63 4.66
N VAL A 289 -0.24 -2.24 5.43
CA VAL A 289 -0.22 -3.69 5.61
C VAL A 289 -0.79 -4.02 6.97
N VAL A 290 -1.76 -4.91 6.99
CA VAL A 290 -2.41 -5.38 8.21
C VAL A 290 -2.20 -6.88 8.37
N GLN A 291 -2.06 -7.30 9.61
CA GLN A 291 -2.05 -8.71 10.02
C GLN A 291 -3.33 -9.01 10.77
N ARG A 292 -4.05 -10.01 10.29
CA ARG A 292 -5.22 -10.56 10.95
C ARG A 292 -4.81 -11.78 11.78
N ASP A 293 -5.09 -11.74 13.06
CA ASP A 293 -4.85 -12.83 13.99
C ASP A 293 -6.17 -13.14 14.69
N GLN A 294 -6.86 -14.16 14.20
CA GLN A 294 -8.27 -14.39 14.54
C GLN A 294 -9.11 -13.14 14.30
N VAL A 295 -9.81 -12.63 15.32
CA VAL A 295 -10.63 -11.41 15.23
C VAL A 295 -9.84 -10.12 15.44
N ASP A 296 -8.56 -10.20 15.77
CA ASP A 296 -7.71 -9.02 15.92
C ASP A 296 -7.01 -8.67 14.60
N VAL A 297 -7.11 -7.41 14.17
CA VAL A 297 -6.48 -6.90 12.95
C VAL A 297 -5.54 -5.77 13.32
N LYS A 298 -4.23 -6.04 13.24
CA LYS A 298 -3.15 -5.12 13.60
C LYS A 298 -2.55 -4.47 12.34
N VAL A 299 -2.29 -3.17 12.41
CA VAL A 299 -1.54 -2.46 11.38
C VAL A 299 -0.05 -2.68 11.63
N LEU A 300 0.66 -3.23 10.64
CA LEU A 300 2.10 -3.45 10.71
C LEU A 300 2.87 -2.20 10.27
N TRP A 301 2.46 -1.58 9.17
CA TRP A 301 3.02 -0.33 8.69
C TRP A 301 2.03 0.41 7.78
N ARG A 302 2.26 1.71 7.63
CA ARG A 302 1.52 2.59 6.73
C ARG A 302 2.49 3.46 5.96
N GLU A 303 2.11 3.78 4.73
CA GLU A 303 2.83 4.67 3.84
C GLU A 303 1.83 5.57 3.13
N SER A 304 2.02 6.88 3.27
CA SER A 304 1.21 7.87 2.58
C SER A 304 2.01 8.47 1.43
N GLY A 305 1.37 8.64 0.29
CA GLY A 305 1.93 9.28 -0.89
C GLY A 305 0.91 10.19 -1.57
N SER A 306 1.38 11.10 -2.42
CA SER A 306 0.51 11.81 -3.36
C SER A 306 0.27 10.95 -4.59
N LEU A 307 -0.95 11.00 -5.15
CA LEU A 307 -1.17 10.56 -6.53
C LEU A 307 -0.41 11.54 -7.44
N GLN A 308 0.61 11.07 -8.13
CA GLN A 308 1.22 11.80 -9.24
C GLN A 308 0.37 11.63 -10.50
#